data_a8e7f7541123cc8280c4379004aad809
#
_entry.id   a8e7f7541123cc8280c4379004aad809
#
_cell.length_a   1.000
_cell.length_b   1.000
_cell.length_c   1.000
_cell.angle_alpha   90.00
_cell.angle_beta   90.00
_cell.angle_gamma   90.00
#
_symmetry.space_group_name_H-M   'P 1'
#
loop_
_entity.id
_entity.type
_entity.pdbx_description
1 polymer ?
#
loop_
_entity_poly.entity_id
_entity_poly.type
_entity_poly.pdbx_seq_one_letter_code
_entity_poly.pdbx_strand_id
1 'polypeptide(L)'
;MAKSTYYFELTKVDLVDKRNTELKDEIQKIFTEHKGRYGVRRVYQELLNRGFVVNHKRVQRLMHSMGLAGKRPKEKYHSYKGKVGKVAENIVNRDFSTTAPLQKWTTDVSQFNFSWGKCYLSPILDMNTNEIVAYDLALRPNLEQISRMLEKAFKKFTNLSGLIFHSDQGWQYQHNYFRQALKEHGIIQSMSRKGNCYDNSVKIGRASCRER
;
A
#
# COMPACT_ATOMS: atom_id res chain seq x y z
N MET A 1 5.98 -42.98 44.02
CA MET A 1 5.90 -41.50 44.23
C MET A 1 5.54 -41.25 45.70
N ALA A 2 6.27 -40.35 46.38
CA ALA A 2 5.96 -40.02 47.77
C ALA A 2 4.58 -39.29 47.85
N LYS A 3 3.80 -39.58 48.91
CA LYS A 3 2.44 -39.01 49.09
C LYS A 3 2.47 -37.47 49.10
N SER A 4 3.50 -36.86 49.67
CA SER A 4 3.75 -35.41 49.68
C SER A 4 3.95 -34.82 48.26
N THR A 5 4.68 -35.49 47.40
CA THR A 5 4.91 -35.08 46.03
C THR A 5 3.62 -35.13 45.21
N TYR A 6 2.77 -36.11 45.43
CA TYR A 6 1.46 -36.22 44.77
C TYR A 6 0.55 -35.04 45.11
N TYR A 7 0.40 -34.72 46.42
CA TYR A 7 -0.43 -33.56 46.85
C TYR A 7 0.15 -32.22 46.43
N PHE A 8 1.48 -32.10 46.41
CA PHE A 8 2.14 -30.88 45.91
C PHE A 8 1.87 -30.67 44.40
N GLU A 9 1.96 -31.72 43.60
CA GLU A 9 1.66 -31.61 42.17
C GLU A 9 0.18 -31.32 41.91
N LEU A 10 -0.77 -31.88 42.68
CA LEU A 10 -2.19 -31.55 42.59
C LEU A 10 -2.48 -30.07 42.87
N THR A 11 -1.97 -29.54 43.99
CA THR A 11 -2.15 -28.12 44.33
C THR A 11 -1.48 -27.18 43.33
N LYS A 12 -0.36 -27.57 42.77
CA LYS A 12 0.35 -26.82 41.74
C LYS A 12 -0.42 -26.76 40.44
N VAL A 13 -1.06 -27.86 40.03
CA VAL A 13 -1.91 -27.91 38.83
C VAL A 13 -3.06 -26.93 38.95
N ASP A 14 -3.81 -26.96 40.07
CA ASP A 14 -4.96 -26.07 40.29
C ASP A 14 -4.59 -24.58 40.27
N LEU A 15 -3.49 -24.20 40.88
CA LEU A 15 -2.99 -22.83 40.90
C LEU A 15 -2.54 -22.36 39.48
N VAL A 16 -1.87 -23.25 38.76
CA VAL A 16 -1.44 -22.96 37.37
C VAL A 16 -2.64 -22.81 36.47
N ASP A 17 -3.65 -23.64 36.65
CA ASP A 17 -4.86 -23.59 35.80
C ASP A 17 -5.68 -22.31 36.03
N LYS A 18 -5.87 -21.90 37.30
CA LYS A 18 -6.51 -20.62 37.62
C LYS A 18 -5.79 -19.42 36.99
N ARG A 19 -4.47 -19.32 37.16
CA ARG A 19 -3.65 -18.26 36.53
C ARG A 19 -3.65 -18.33 34.99
N ASN A 20 -3.78 -19.52 34.41
CA ASN A 20 -3.90 -19.68 32.98
C ASN A 20 -5.27 -19.25 32.48
N THR A 21 -6.34 -19.50 33.22
CA THR A 21 -7.70 -19.09 32.87
C THR A 21 -7.80 -17.56 32.81
N GLU A 22 -7.38 -16.85 33.85
CA GLU A 22 -7.35 -15.38 33.86
C GLU A 22 -6.55 -14.80 32.69
N LEU A 23 -5.36 -15.37 32.41
CA LEU A 23 -4.54 -14.93 31.30
C LEU A 23 -5.18 -15.23 29.93
N LYS A 24 -5.86 -16.36 29.79
CA LYS A 24 -6.59 -16.70 28.56
C LYS A 24 -7.72 -15.72 28.29
N ASP A 25 -8.48 -15.37 29.33
CA ASP A 25 -9.58 -14.41 29.22
C ASP A 25 -9.07 -13.04 28.80
N GLU A 26 -7.97 -12.58 29.40
CA GLU A 26 -7.39 -11.29 29.05
C GLU A 26 -6.75 -11.30 27.63
N ILE A 27 -6.08 -12.38 27.25
CA ILE A 27 -5.58 -12.56 25.87
C ILE A 27 -6.73 -12.51 24.87
N GLN A 28 -7.86 -13.16 25.17
CA GLN A 28 -9.04 -13.16 24.32
C GLN A 28 -9.64 -11.76 24.17
N LYS A 29 -9.73 -10.99 25.26
CA LYS A 29 -10.19 -9.59 25.23
C LYS A 29 -9.30 -8.73 24.33
N ILE A 30 -7.98 -8.75 24.56
CA ILE A 30 -7.01 -8.01 23.74
C ILE A 30 -7.13 -8.40 22.27
N PHE A 31 -7.24 -9.69 21.98
CA PHE A 31 -7.34 -10.18 20.61
C PHE A 31 -8.61 -9.70 19.91
N THR A 32 -9.74 -9.67 20.63
CA THR A 32 -11.04 -9.20 20.11
C THR A 32 -11.06 -7.69 19.91
N GLU A 33 -10.59 -6.91 20.89
CA GLU A 33 -10.46 -5.44 20.80
C GLU A 33 -9.68 -5.02 19.57
N HIS A 34 -8.60 -5.73 19.28
CA HIS A 34 -7.76 -5.46 18.12
C HIS A 34 -8.15 -6.24 16.84
N LYS A 35 -9.41 -6.72 16.78
CA LYS A 35 -10.01 -7.36 15.57
C LYS A 35 -9.16 -8.51 15.02
N GLY A 36 -8.48 -9.27 15.90
CA GLY A 36 -7.63 -10.39 15.51
C GLY A 36 -6.34 -10.02 14.78
N ARG A 37 -5.90 -8.76 14.85
CA ARG A 37 -4.68 -8.29 14.17
C ARG A 37 -3.41 -8.47 14.99
N TYR A 38 -3.54 -8.64 16.31
CA TYR A 38 -2.41 -8.77 17.21
C TYR A 38 -1.89 -10.21 17.23
N GLY A 39 -0.61 -10.37 16.89
CA GLY A 39 0.13 -11.61 17.12
C GLY A 39 0.77 -11.62 18.51
N VAL A 40 1.46 -12.72 18.84
CA VAL A 40 2.06 -12.98 20.17
C VAL A 40 2.83 -11.79 20.73
N ARG A 41 3.69 -11.14 19.95
CA ARG A 41 4.51 -10.01 20.42
C ARG A 41 3.68 -8.81 20.87
N ARG A 42 2.63 -8.46 20.11
CA ARG A 42 1.76 -7.32 20.43
C ARG A 42 0.85 -7.64 21.62
N VAL A 43 0.29 -8.86 21.68
CA VAL A 43 -0.50 -9.32 22.84
C VAL A 43 0.36 -9.34 24.10
N TYR A 44 1.58 -9.82 24.03
CA TYR A 44 2.53 -9.80 25.15
C TYR A 44 2.81 -8.38 25.63
N GLN A 45 3.10 -7.43 24.73
CA GLN A 45 3.34 -6.04 25.11
C GLN A 45 2.10 -5.41 25.75
N GLU A 46 0.91 -5.69 25.23
CA GLU A 46 -0.34 -5.17 25.77
C GLU A 46 -0.65 -5.74 27.17
N LEU A 47 -0.35 -7.01 27.41
CA LEU A 47 -0.43 -7.60 28.75
C LEU A 47 0.49 -6.90 29.75
N LEU A 48 1.72 -6.57 29.34
CA LEU A 48 2.64 -5.80 30.19
C LEU A 48 2.08 -4.40 30.49
N ASN A 49 1.53 -3.72 29.48
CA ASN A 49 0.89 -2.40 29.62
C ASN A 49 -0.29 -2.43 30.63
N ARG A 50 -1.02 -3.57 30.68
CA ARG A 50 -2.11 -3.82 31.65
C ARG A 50 -1.62 -4.30 33.02
N GLY A 51 -0.31 -4.34 33.26
CA GLY A 51 0.31 -4.71 34.54
C GLY A 51 0.47 -6.20 34.78
N PHE A 52 0.24 -7.06 33.77
CA PHE A 52 0.47 -8.50 33.91
C PHE A 52 1.96 -8.83 33.82
N VAL A 53 2.50 -9.48 34.85
CA VAL A 53 3.88 -10.03 34.83
C VAL A 53 3.83 -11.44 34.23
N VAL A 54 4.15 -11.57 32.96
CA VAL A 54 4.08 -12.85 32.24
C VAL A 54 5.28 -13.04 31.31
N ASN A 55 5.68 -14.29 31.08
CA ASN A 55 6.74 -14.61 30.14
C ASN A 55 6.18 -14.73 28.72
N HIS A 56 6.88 -14.16 27.76
CA HIS A 56 6.55 -14.23 26.32
C HIS A 56 6.25 -15.65 25.82
N LYS A 57 7.08 -16.65 26.22
CA LYS A 57 6.86 -18.06 25.84
C LYS A 57 5.54 -18.61 26.40
N ARG A 58 5.09 -18.14 27.56
CA ARG A 58 3.80 -18.52 28.15
C ARG A 58 2.65 -17.96 27.33
N VAL A 59 2.69 -16.69 26.97
CA VAL A 59 1.69 -16.06 26.09
C VAL A 59 1.60 -16.80 24.75
N GLN A 60 2.72 -17.14 24.15
CA GLN A 60 2.77 -17.92 22.91
C GLN A 60 2.07 -19.27 23.03
N ARG A 61 2.34 -20.04 24.10
CA ARG A 61 1.69 -21.34 24.36
C ARG A 61 0.18 -21.20 24.56
N LEU A 62 -0.24 -20.19 25.33
CA LEU A 62 -1.67 -19.94 25.58
C LEU A 62 -2.39 -19.54 24.30
N MET A 63 -1.87 -18.60 23.53
CA MET A 63 -2.47 -18.22 22.25
C MET A 63 -2.56 -19.42 21.28
N HIS A 64 -1.52 -20.26 21.22
CA HIS A 64 -1.55 -21.46 20.40
C HIS A 64 -2.63 -22.45 20.88
N SER A 65 -2.75 -22.69 22.19
CA SER A 65 -3.80 -23.59 22.74
C SER A 65 -5.23 -23.08 22.51
N MET A 66 -5.41 -21.76 22.35
CA MET A 66 -6.67 -21.11 22.02
C MET A 66 -6.92 -20.98 20.51
N GLY A 67 -5.99 -21.44 19.66
CA GLY A 67 -6.09 -21.29 18.19
C GLY A 67 -5.98 -19.85 17.71
N LEU A 68 -5.43 -18.94 18.54
CA LEU A 68 -5.33 -17.52 18.21
C LEU A 68 -4.04 -17.23 17.43
N ALA A 69 -4.20 -16.77 16.19
CA ALA A 69 -3.10 -16.31 15.34
C ALA A 69 -3.43 -14.92 14.79
N GLY A 70 -2.50 -14.00 14.90
CA GLY A 70 -2.67 -12.65 14.32
C GLY A 70 -2.88 -12.73 12.81
N LYS A 71 -3.90 -12.04 12.30
CA LYS A 71 -4.16 -11.98 10.85
C LYS A 71 -2.94 -11.37 10.15
N ARG A 72 -2.31 -12.17 9.29
CA ARG A 72 -1.25 -11.66 8.40
C ARG A 72 -1.88 -10.77 7.34
N PRO A 73 -1.25 -9.64 6.98
CA PRO A 73 -1.63 -8.92 5.78
C PRO A 73 -1.63 -9.91 4.60
N LYS A 74 -2.63 -9.82 3.74
CA LYS A 74 -2.60 -10.57 2.48
C LYS A 74 -1.30 -10.25 1.76
N GLU A 75 -0.74 -11.24 1.05
CA GLU A 75 0.46 -11.04 0.25
C GLU A 75 0.35 -9.76 -0.57
N LYS A 76 1.44 -9.00 -0.61
CA LYS A 76 1.48 -7.78 -1.43
C LYS A 76 1.17 -8.18 -2.87
N TYR A 77 0.28 -7.44 -3.50
CA TYR A 77 0.05 -7.58 -4.94
C TYR A 77 1.39 -7.50 -5.68
N HIS A 78 1.77 -8.59 -6.33
CA HIS A 78 2.90 -8.59 -7.26
C HIS A 78 2.34 -8.21 -8.63
N SER A 79 2.79 -7.06 -9.14
CA SER A 79 2.43 -6.65 -10.49
C SER A 79 2.81 -7.75 -11.51
N TYR A 80 1.98 -7.87 -12.52
CA TYR A 80 2.15 -8.83 -13.62
C TYR A 80 3.59 -8.81 -14.17
N LYS A 81 4.23 -9.98 -14.17
CA LYS A 81 5.59 -10.19 -14.73
C LYS A 81 5.58 -10.51 -16.25
N GLY A 82 4.58 -10.05 -16.99
CA GLY A 82 4.50 -10.25 -18.43
C GLY A 82 5.62 -9.59 -19.21
N LYS A 83 5.64 -9.78 -20.53
CA LYS A 83 6.61 -9.15 -21.45
C LYS A 83 6.63 -7.65 -21.17
N VAL A 84 7.75 -7.16 -20.68
CA VAL A 84 7.97 -5.74 -20.40
C VAL A 84 7.94 -5.02 -21.77
N GLY A 85 7.03 -4.05 -21.91
CA GLY A 85 7.03 -3.15 -23.06
C GLY A 85 8.31 -2.31 -23.12
N LYS A 86 8.39 -1.38 -24.05
CA LYS A 86 9.54 -0.46 -24.09
C LYS A 86 9.44 0.53 -22.94
N VAL A 87 10.45 0.53 -22.07
CA VAL A 87 10.59 1.49 -20.97
C VAL A 87 11.35 2.71 -21.50
N ALA A 88 10.81 3.91 -21.27
CA ALA A 88 11.50 5.16 -21.57
C ALA A 88 12.55 5.48 -20.51
N GLU A 89 13.52 6.31 -20.87
CA GLU A 89 14.56 6.80 -19.96
C GLU A 89 13.98 7.68 -18.85
N ASN A 90 14.60 7.70 -17.67
CA ASN A 90 14.23 8.61 -16.59
C ASN A 90 14.89 9.98 -16.79
N ILE A 91 14.25 10.83 -17.58
CA ILE A 91 14.73 12.18 -17.88
C ILE A 91 14.57 13.12 -16.68
N VAL A 92 13.48 12.98 -15.93
CA VAL A 92 13.19 13.81 -14.74
C VAL A 92 14.22 13.60 -13.63
N ASN A 93 14.67 12.35 -13.44
CA ASN A 93 15.73 11.97 -12.48
C ASN A 93 15.62 12.68 -11.11
N ARG A 94 14.39 12.78 -10.54
CA ARG A 94 14.05 13.47 -9.30
C ARG A 94 14.15 15.00 -9.32
N ASP A 95 14.51 15.59 -10.44
CA ASP A 95 14.41 17.03 -10.62
C ASP A 95 12.98 17.39 -11.04
N PHE A 96 12.15 17.69 -10.06
CA PHE A 96 10.75 18.10 -10.25
C PHE A 96 10.59 19.62 -10.37
N SER A 97 11.69 20.36 -10.35
CA SER A 97 11.67 21.82 -10.50
C SER A 97 11.27 22.22 -11.93
N THR A 98 10.49 23.27 -12.01
CA THR A 98 10.02 23.86 -13.27
C THR A 98 10.00 25.36 -13.13
N THR A 99 10.27 26.07 -14.23
CA THR A 99 10.28 27.54 -14.28
C THR A 99 8.99 28.14 -14.83
N ALA A 100 8.22 27.32 -15.57
CA ALA A 100 6.95 27.71 -16.17
C ALA A 100 5.97 26.52 -16.26
N PRO A 101 4.66 26.77 -16.37
CA PRO A 101 3.66 25.73 -16.66
C PRO A 101 3.98 24.99 -17.97
N LEU A 102 3.43 23.79 -18.13
CA LEU A 102 3.53 22.94 -19.33
C LEU A 102 4.97 22.49 -19.67
N GLN A 103 5.89 22.51 -18.69
CA GLN A 103 7.23 21.96 -18.87
C GLN A 103 7.32 20.48 -18.48
N LYS A 104 6.73 20.13 -17.33
CA LYS A 104 6.74 18.75 -16.80
C LYS A 104 5.37 18.38 -16.28
N TRP A 105 4.80 17.31 -16.80
CA TRP A 105 3.59 16.68 -16.30
C TRP A 105 3.92 15.36 -15.64
N THR A 106 3.12 14.95 -14.66
CA THR A 106 3.17 13.61 -14.09
C THR A 106 1.80 12.97 -14.04
N THR A 107 1.79 11.64 -14.10
CA THR A 107 0.58 10.84 -13.99
C THR A 107 0.83 9.58 -13.18
N ASP A 108 -0.21 9.09 -12.54
CA ASP A 108 -0.25 7.83 -11.80
C ASP A 108 -1.69 7.30 -11.79
N VAL A 109 -1.87 5.99 -11.60
CA VAL A 109 -3.19 5.38 -11.46
C VAL A 109 -3.41 4.99 -10.01
N SER A 110 -4.28 5.70 -9.33
CA SER A 110 -4.65 5.44 -7.93
C SER A 110 -5.91 4.58 -7.85
N GLN A 111 -5.88 3.50 -7.03
CA GLN A 111 -7.03 2.64 -6.77
C GLN A 111 -7.68 3.04 -5.45
N PHE A 112 -8.99 3.27 -5.50
CA PHE A 112 -9.84 3.47 -4.33
C PHE A 112 -10.76 2.26 -4.13
N ASN A 113 -10.89 1.83 -2.88
CA ASN A 113 -11.77 0.72 -2.51
C ASN A 113 -12.97 1.27 -1.73
N PHE A 114 -14.15 1.10 -2.29
CA PHE A 114 -15.42 1.47 -1.69
C PHE A 114 -16.18 0.22 -1.23
N SER A 115 -17.25 0.39 -0.46
CA SER A 115 -18.12 -0.71 -0.04
C SER A 115 -18.78 -1.44 -1.22
N TRP A 116 -19.05 -0.72 -2.31
CA TRP A 116 -19.69 -1.22 -3.54
C TRP A 116 -18.70 -1.72 -4.60
N GLY A 117 -17.39 -1.49 -4.44
CA GLY A 117 -16.41 -1.93 -5.44
C GLY A 117 -15.15 -1.10 -5.49
N LYS A 118 -14.48 -1.14 -6.62
CA LYS A 118 -13.23 -0.43 -6.86
C LYS A 118 -13.40 0.68 -7.90
N CYS A 119 -12.72 1.78 -7.70
CA CYS A 119 -12.60 2.87 -8.66
C CYS A 119 -11.13 3.21 -8.88
N TYR A 120 -10.79 3.57 -10.10
CA TYR A 120 -9.44 3.94 -10.50
C TYR A 120 -9.45 5.37 -11.00
N LEU A 121 -8.62 6.21 -10.40
CA LEU A 121 -8.40 7.60 -10.82
C LEU A 121 -7.06 7.69 -11.54
N SER A 122 -7.07 8.24 -12.74
CA SER A 122 -5.87 8.56 -13.50
C SER A 122 -5.82 10.08 -13.75
N PRO A 123 -5.07 10.85 -12.94
CA PRO A 123 -4.90 12.28 -13.14
C PRO A 123 -3.63 12.60 -13.91
N ILE A 124 -3.61 13.74 -14.60
CA ILE A 124 -2.41 14.42 -15.06
C ILE A 124 -2.21 15.65 -14.21
N LEU A 125 -1.06 15.79 -13.60
CA LEU A 125 -0.66 16.93 -12.78
C LEU A 125 0.43 17.73 -13.47
N ASP A 126 0.28 19.05 -13.56
CA ASP A 126 1.37 19.96 -13.93
C ASP A 126 2.28 20.19 -12.73
N MET A 127 3.58 19.92 -12.89
CA MET A 127 4.54 20.00 -11.80
C MET A 127 4.86 21.45 -11.36
N ASN A 128 4.57 22.43 -12.20
CA ASN A 128 4.78 23.85 -11.87
C ASN A 128 3.63 24.40 -11.03
N THR A 129 2.40 24.31 -11.56
CA THR A 129 1.21 24.88 -10.93
C THR A 129 0.65 23.99 -9.82
N ASN A 130 1.01 22.69 -9.79
CA ASN A 130 0.39 21.65 -8.98
C ASN A 130 -1.11 21.47 -9.24
N GLU A 131 -1.59 21.86 -10.41
CA GLU A 131 -2.98 21.69 -10.82
C GLU A 131 -3.19 20.39 -11.58
N ILE A 132 -4.37 19.81 -11.41
CA ILE A 132 -4.81 18.67 -12.22
C ILE A 132 -5.24 19.19 -13.58
N VAL A 133 -4.43 18.93 -14.59
CA VAL A 133 -4.67 19.31 -15.99
C VAL A 133 -5.87 18.60 -16.58
N ALA A 134 -5.93 17.28 -16.36
CA ALA A 134 -7.00 16.40 -16.77
C ALA A 134 -7.05 15.18 -15.86
N TYR A 135 -8.20 14.50 -15.82
CA TYR A 135 -8.33 13.22 -15.12
C TYR A 135 -9.42 12.36 -15.77
N ASP A 136 -9.34 11.06 -15.49
CA ASP A 136 -10.41 10.12 -15.83
C ASP A 136 -10.65 9.13 -14.69
N LEU A 137 -11.93 8.74 -14.52
CA LEU A 137 -12.38 7.76 -13.55
C LEU A 137 -12.91 6.53 -14.26
N ALA A 138 -12.50 5.34 -13.80
CA ALA A 138 -12.97 4.08 -14.35
C ALA A 138 -13.14 3.02 -13.26
N LEU A 139 -14.01 2.03 -13.51
CA LEU A 139 -14.19 0.88 -12.63
C LEU A 139 -13.12 -0.21 -12.84
N ARG A 140 -12.35 -0.10 -13.92
CA ARG A 140 -11.24 -1.02 -14.27
C ARG A 140 -10.08 -0.21 -14.82
N PRO A 141 -8.82 -0.54 -14.44
CA PRO A 141 -7.64 0.12 -14.99
C PRO A 141 -7.35 -0.46 -16.38
N ASN A 142 -7.91 0.15 -17.41
CA ASN A 142 -7.75 -0.25 -18.80
C ASN A 142 -7.08 0.87 -19.62
N LEU A 143 -6.66 0.53 -20.83
CA LEU A 143 -6.02 1.48 -21.74
C LEU A 143 -6.98 2.61 -22.16
N GLU A 144 -8.26 2.31 -22.26
CA GLU A 144 -9.31 3.27 -22.61
C GLU A 144 -9.41 4.42 -21.59
N GLN A 145 -9.21 4.15 -20.29
CA GLN A 145 -9.12 5.19 -19.25
C GLN A 145 -7.99 6.18 -19.57
N ILE A 146 -6.81 5.65 -19.91
CA ILE A 146 -5.65 6.48 -20.24
C ILE A 146 -5.89 7.27 -21.53
N SER A 147 -6.53 6.66 -22.54
CA SER A 147 -6.91 7.33 -23.78
C SER A 147 -7.81 8.54 -23.52
N ARG A 148 -8.92 8.34 -22.80
CA ARG A 148 -9.85 9.43 -22.45
C ARG A 148 -9.18 10.55 -21.64
N MET A 149 -8.28 10.19 -20.72
CA MET A 149 -7.51 11.16 -19.95
C MET A 149 -6.62 12.02 -20.84
N LEU A 150 -5.86 11.40 -21.77
CA LEU A 150 -5.00 12.11 -22.73
C LEU A 150 -5.80 12.99 -23.68
N GLU A 151 -6.92 12.50 -24.21
CA GLU A 151 -7.81 13.28 -25.08
C GLU A 151 -8.33 14.55 -24.39
N LYS A 152 -8.69 14.46 -23.11
CA LYS A 152 -9.10 15.63 -22.31
C LYS A 152 -7.98 16.64 -22.16
N ALA A 153 -6.76 16.18 -21.92
CA ALA A 153 -5.58 17.05 -21.80
C ALA A 153 -5.24 17.72 -23.14
N PHE A 154 -5.21 16.97 -24.22
CA PHE A 154 -4.87 17.48 -25.57
C PHE A 154 -5.92 18.42 -26.16
N LYS A 155 -7.20 18.26 -25.79
CA LYS A 155 -8.26 19.24 -26.11
C LYS A 155 -8.06 20.56 -25.37
N LYS A 156 -7.54 20.53 -24.15
CA LYS A 156 -7.33 21.72 -23.32
C LYS A 156 -6.08 22.49 -23.74
N PHE A 157 -5.03 21.76 -24.17
CA PHE A 157 -3.73 22.33 -24.52
C PHE A 157 -3.28 21.82 -25.89
N THR A 158 -3.15 22.71 -26.84
CA THR A 158 -2.82 22.37 -28.24
C THR A 158 -1.31 22.35 -28.53
N ASN A 159 -0.54 23.16 -27.80
CA ASN A 159 0.91 23.23 -27.97
C ASN A 159 1.62 22.60 -26.76
N LEU A 160 2.05 21.36 -26.92
CA LEU A 160 2.73 20.58 -25.86
C LEU A 160 4.13 20.11 -26.32
N SER A 161 4.66 20.72 -27.39
CA SER A 161 5.97 20.37 -27.91
C SER A 161 7.07 20.60 -26.87
N GLY A 162 7.89 19.58 -26.62
CA GLY A 162 8.97 19.63 -25.64
C GLY A 162 8.56 19.38 -24.17
N LEU A 163 7.26 19.25 -23.89
CA LEU A 163 6.78 18.87 -22.56
C LEU A 163 7.31 17.50 -22.16
N ILE A 164 7.79 17.34 -20.92
CA ILE A 164 8.21 16.04 -20.37
C ILE A 164 7.02 15.43 -19.62
N PHE A 165 6.56 14.26 -20.08
CA PHE A 165 5.48 13.52 -19.43
C PHE A 165 6.04 12.34 -18.63
N HIS A 166 6.02 12.46 -17.30
CA HIS A 166 6.60 11.49 -16.39
C HIS A 166 5.54 10.54 -15.82
N SER A 167 5.88 9.24 -15.77
CA SER A 167 5.02 8.20 -15.18
C SER A 167 5.85 7.10 -14.49
N ASP A 168 5.18 6.21 -13.78
CA ASP A 168 5.77 4.94 -13.39
C ASP A 168 5.93 3.99 -14.59
N GLN A 169 6.45 2.76 -14.34
CA GLN A 169 6.56 1.72 -15.36
C GLN A 169 5.27 0.87 -15.47
N GLY A 170 4.10 1.44 -15.24
CA GLY A 170 2.84 0.76 -15.45
C GLY A 170 2.69 0.28 -16.91
N TRP A 171 2.09 -0.90 -17.11
CA TRP A 171 1.94 -1.51 -18.44
C TRP A 171 1.22 -0.58 -19.42
N GLN A 172 0.25 0.22 -18.95
CA GLN A 172 -0.51 1.17 -19.75
C GLN A 172 0.37 2.26 -20.38
N TYR A 173 1.39 2.71 -19.66
CA TYR A 173 2.33 3.75 -20.14
C TYR A 173 3.42 3.18 -21.05
N GLN A 174 3.64 1.87 -21.02
CA GLN A 174 4.54 1.15 -21.91
C GLN A 174 3.85 0.76 -23.22
N HIS A 175 2.52 0.86 -23.29
CA HIS A 175 1.75 0.47 -24.46
C HIS A 175 2.03 1.38 -25.65
N ASN A 176 2.03 0.78 -26.86
CA ASN A 176 2.36 1.51 -28.08
C ASN A 176 1.43 2.70 -28.35
N TYR A 177 0.14 2.55 -28.06
CA TYR A 177 -0.85 3.62 -28.20
C TYR A 177 -0.45 4.86 -27.39
N PHE A 178 -0.11 4.70 -26.10
CA PHE A 178 0.29 5.82 -25.24
C PHE A 178 1.53 6.54 -25.78
N ARG A 179 2.54 5.77 -26.18
CA ARG A 179 3.79 6.30 -26.73
C ARG A 179 3.56 7.05 -28.03
N GLN A 180 2.70 6.51 -28.90
CA GLN A 180 2.37 7.14 -30.19
C GLN A 180 1.61 8.46 -29.96
N ALA A 181 0.61 8.47 -29.06
CA ALA A 181 -0.14 9.67 -28.73
C ALA A 181 0.76 10.80 -28.18
N LEU A 182 1.74 10.48 -27.31
CA LEU A 182 2.70 11.48 -26.85
C LEU A 182 3.59 12.01 -28.00
N LYS A 183 4.07 11.11 -28.85
CA LYS A 183 4.94 11.47 -29.99
C LYS A 183 4.23 12.39 -30.97
N GLU A 184 2.97 12.16 -31.29
CA GLU A 184 2.15 12.97 -32.18
C GLU A 184 1.99 14.41 -31.68
N HIS A 185 2.04 14.64 -30.37
CA HIS A 185 1.97 15.96 -29.75
C HIS A 185 3.35 16.55 -29.39
N GLY A 186 4.45 15.91 -29.82
CA GLY A 186 5.82 16.36 -29.56
C GLY A 186 6.22 16.25 -28.07
N ILE A 187 5.53 15.41 -27.29
CA ILE A 187 5.75 15.23 -25.86
C ILE A 187 6.85 14.18 -25.65
N ILE A 188 7.75 14.45 -24.73
CA ILE A 188 8.87 13.58 -24.37
C ILE A 188 8.44 12.68 -23.21
N GLN A 189 8.42 11.37 -23.43
CA GLN A 189 8.10 10.40 -22.37
C GLN A 189 9.29 10.22 -21.43
N SER A 190 9.02 10.24 -20.12
CA SER A 190 9.96 9.90 -19.05
C SER A 190 9.34 8.88 -18.11
N MET A 191 10.11 7.89 -17.65
CA MET A 191 9.62 6.87 -16.73
C MET A 191 10.52 6.74 -15.51
N SER A 192 9.92 6.55 -14.32
CA SER A 192 10.64 6.25 -13.09
C SER A 192 11.39 4.92 -13.21
N ARG A 193 12.45 4.74 -12.41
CA ARG A 193 13.14 3.46 -12.28
C ARG A 193 12.24 2.42 -11.61
N LYS A 194 12.38 1.17 -12.00
CA LYS A 194 11.55 0.07 -11.49
C LYS A 194 11.66 -0.04 -9.96
N GLY A 195 10.49 0.01 -9.30
CA GLY A 195 10.40 -0.14 -7.84
C GLY A 195 10.91 1.06 -7.03
N ASN A 196 11.22 2.18 -7.68
CA ASN A 196 11.69 3.38 -7.01
C ASN A 196 10.58 4.42 -6.88
N CYS A 197 9.87 4.41 -5.74
CA CYS A 197 8.78 5.36 -5.46
C CYS A 197 9.25 6.82 -5.34
N TYR A 198 10.53 7.05 -5.06
CA TYR A 198 11.07 8.41 -4.98
C TYR A 198 11.19 9.10 -6.34
N ASP A 199 11.28 8.33 -7.41
CA ASP A 199 11.36 8.88 -8.77
C ASP A 199 9.99 9.41 -9.25
N ASN A 200 8.88 9.02 -8.59
CA ASN A 200 7.52 9.48 -8.87
C ASN A 200 6.88 10.13 -7.63
N SER A 201 7.68 10.82 -6.81
CA SER A 201 7.24 11.36 -5.53
C SER A 201 6.59 12.73 -5.60
N VAL A 202 6.20 13.20 -6.77
CA VAL A 202 5.39 14.41 -6.91
C VAL A 202 4.06 14.21 -6.19
N LYS A 203 3.62 15.22 -5.49
CA LYS A 203 2.56 15.26 -4.45
C LYS A 203 1.20 14.58 -4.71
N ILE A 204 0.98 13.94 -5.86
CA ILE A 204 -0.23 13.11 -6.09
C ILE A 204 -0.32 11.98 -5.05
N GLY A 205 0.82 11.48 -4.56
CA GLY A 205 0.90 10.36 -3.64
C GLY A 205 0.78 10.69 -2.14
N ARG A 206 0.77 11.96 -1.71
CA ARG A 206 0.69 12.28 -0.27
C ARG A 206 -0.66 11.94 0.37
N ALA A 207 -1.73 11.88 -0.37
CA ALA A 207 -3.03 11.45 0.13
C ALA A 207 -3.05 9.94 0.43
N SER A 208 -2.37 9.11 -0.37
CA SER A 208 -2.33 7.64 -0.19
C SER A 208 -1.34 7.16 0.87
N CYS A 209 -0.34 7.96 1.24
CA CYS A 209 0.66 7.58 2.26
C CYS A 209 0.22 7.84 3.70
N ARG A 210 -0.87 8.58 3.96
CA ARG A 210 -1.37 8.85 5.32
C ARG A 210 -2.33 7.81 5.89
N GLU A 211 -2.78 6.84 5.10
CA GLU A 211 -3.72 5.78 5.52
C GLU A 211 -3.05 4.42 5.78
N ARG A 212 -1.77 4.40 6.17
CA ARG A 212 -1.10 3.15 6.58
C ARG A 212 -0.75 3.17 8.07
#